data_8a6c6239b143f1c7ed4fb24b826cd540
#
_entry.id   8a6c6239b143f1c7ed4fb24b826cd540
#
_cell.length_a   1.000
_cell.length_b   1.000
_cell.length_c   1.000
_cell.angle_alpha   90.00
_cell.angle_beta   90.00
_cell.angle_gamma   90.00
#
_symmetry.space_group_name_H-M   'P 1'
#
loop_
_entity.id
_entity.type
_entity.pdbx_description
1 polymer ?
#
loop_
_entity_poly.entity_id
_entity_poly.type
_entity_poly.pdbx_seq_one_letter_code
_entity_poly.pdbx_strand_id
1 'polypeptide(L)'
;MNGVTLSKWNNRTHNRFAVLGMSGLGKTFLSTQLKKSKTWEHYSVDYEIGKILFTDKNSDFRNGFSINNLSNLSIFLGKPGNPSKGGIGFTEYIRRQRLHKQAEILATLKSSQLIQKTRYDNFICDTSGSICEIVNPSDPNDKILKTLSENFLIVCLEADNDTYETLIRRFTESPKPMYYEEPFLRMLWEKYLLKTNQDENKIDPDDFILYGYKALVERRKKLFYMISKNWGLSVNFNDIRKIKSGSDFVKLVKTQLNNKLVK
;
A
#
# COMPACT_ATOMS: atom_id res chain seq x y z
N MET A 1 -7.27 -12.44 13.16
CA MET A 1 -7.99 -13.58 12.54
C MET A 1 -8.02 -14.72 13.53
N ASN A 2 -9.19 -15.25 13.84
CA ASN A 2 -9.26 -16.45 14.67
C ASN A 2 -8.67 -17.62 13.88
N GLY A 3 -8.00 -18.57 14.58
CA GLY A 3 -7.39 -19.76 13.94
C GLY A 3 -8.35 -20.53 13.00
N VAL A 4 -9.66 -20.52 13.30
CA VAL A 4 -10.71 -21.09 12.45
C VAL A 4 -10.78 -20.43 11.07
N THR A 5 -10.52 -19.11 10.95
CA THR A 5 -10.58 -18.42 9.66
C THR A 5 -9.33 -18.73 8.82
N LEU A 6 -8.16 -18.89 9.44
CA LEU A 6 -6.94 -19.28 8.75
C LEU A 6 -6.98 -20.75 8.30
N SER A 7 -7.54 -21.66 9.10
CA SER A 7 -7.69 -23.07 8.72
C SER A 7 -8.55 -23.27 7.48
N LYS A 8 -9.57 -22.41 7.28
CA LYS A 8 -10.39 -22.43 6.05
C LYS A 8 -9.58 -22.18 4.78
N TRP A 9 -8.47 -21.43 4.87
CA TRP A 9 -7.60 -21.17 3.70
C TRP A 9 -6.75 -22.39 3.31
N ASN A 10 -6.40 -23.24 4.27
CA ASN A 10 -5.60 -24.44 4.00
C ASN A 10 -6.34 -25.46 3.12
N ASN A 11 -7.67 -25.46 3.18
CA ASN A 11 -8.55 -26.40 2.48
C ASN A 11 -9.19 -25.83 1.19
N ARG A 12 -8.82 -24.61 0.77
CA ARG A 12 -9.37 -24.01 -0.45
C ARG A 12 -8.66 -24.53 -1.70
N THR A 13 -9.44 -24.76 -2.74
CA THR A 13 -8.94 -25.14 -4.07
C THR A 13 -8.42 -23.93 -4.85
N HIS A 14 -8.85 -22.71 -4.50
CA HIS A 14 -8.48 -21.46 -5.18
C HIS A 14 -7.45 -20.67 -4.39
N ASN A 15 -6.42 -20.20 -5.08
CA ASN A 15 -5.37 -19.36 -4.49
C ASN A 15 -5.72 -17.89 -4.68
N ARG A 16 -6.24 -17.24 -3.64
CA ARG A 16 -6.65 -15.82 -3.66
C ARG A 16 -5.90 -15.06 -2.57
N PHE A 17 -4.98 -14.22 -2.99
CA PHE A 17 -4.10 -13.47 -2.07
C PHE A 17 -4.26 -11.97 -2.23
N ALA A 18 -4.39 -11.25 -1.11
CA ALA A 18 -4.14 -9.81 -1.05
C ALA A 18 -2.74 -9.60 -0.48
N VAL A 19 -1.84 -9.06 -1.29
CA VAL A 19 -0.45 -8.81 -0.89
C VAL A 19 -0.29 -7.37 -0.46
N LEU A 20 0.04 -7.19 0.81
CA LEU A 20 0.21 -5.90 1.48
C LEU A 20 1.67 -5.67 1.83
N GLY A 21 2.06 -4.42 1.96
CA GLY A 21 3.42 -4.03 2.38
C GLY A 21 3.80 -2.67 1.82
N MET A 22 4.82 -2.04 2.39
CA MET A 22 5.30 -0.74 1.92
C MET A 22 5.75 -0.78 0.46
N SER A 23 5.71 0.38 -0.20
CA SER A 23 6.31 0.54 -1.52
C SER A 23 7.79 0.15 -1.50
N GLY A 24 8.23 -0.57 -2.53
CA GLY A 24 9.61 -1.07 -2.63
C GLY A 24 9.86 -2.45 -2.02
N LEU A 25 8.88 -3.07 -1.33
CA LEU A 25 8.99 -4.44 -0.80
C LEU A 25 8.59 -5.53 -1.80
N GLY A 26 8.64 -5.26 -3.11
CA GLY A 26 8.54 -6.29 -4.13
C GLY A 26 7.13 -6.81 -4.45
N LYS A 27 6.06 -6.15 -4.02
CA LYS A 27 4.68 -6.53 -4.38
C LYS A 27 4.49 -6.67 -5.89
N THR A 28 4.84 -5.65 -6.63
CA THR A 28 4.74 -5.63 -8.10
C THR A 28 5.68 -6.64 -8.77
N PHE A 29 6.88 -6.86 -8.21
CA PHE A 29 7.76 -7.93 -8.67
C PHE A 29 7.07 -9.29 -8.55
N LEU A 30 6.52 -9.60 -7.38
CA LEU A 30 5.78 -10.84 -7.14
C LEU A 30 4.63 -10.99 -8.13
N SER A 31 3.77 -9.98 -8.23
CA SER A 31 2.60 -9.99 -9.13
C SER A 31 3.01 -10.24 -10.58
N THR A 32 4.12 -9.65 -11.03
CA THR A 32 4.66 -9.85 -12.36
C THR A 32 5.15 -11.30 -12.58
N GLN A 33 5.82 -11.90 -11.57
CA GLN A 33 6.25 -13.30 -11.65
C GLN A 33 5.05 -14.26 -11.73
N LEU A 34 4.03 -14.04 -10.91
CA LEU A 34 2.81 -14.87 -10.92
C LEU A 34 2.07 -14.80 -12.27
N LYS A 35 1.98 -13.61 -12.86
CA LYS A 35 1.31 -13.38 -14.14
C LYS A 35 1.96 -14.13 -15.31
N LYS A 36 3.26 -14.42 -15.25
CA LYS A 36 3.99 -15.15 -16.31
C LYS A 36 3.38 -16.52 -16.61
N SER A 37 2.79 -17.20 -15.63
CA SER A 37 2.20 -18.52 -15.79
C SER A 37 0.87 -18.52 -16.56
N LYS A 38 0.27 -17.34 -16.81
CA LYS A 38 -1.06 -17.18 -17.44
C LYS A 38 -2.21 -17.86 -16.69
N THR A 39 -1.98 -18.35 -15.47
CA THR A 39 -2.98 -19.00 -14.61
C THR A 39 -3.41 -18.10 -13.45
N TRP A 40 -2.84 -16.90 -13.37
CA TRP A 40 -3.11 -15.90 -12.33
C TRP A 40 -3.75 -14.66 -12.92
N GLU A 41 -4.84 -14.24 -12.34
CA GLU A 41 -5.34 -12.89 -12.54
C GLU A 41 -4.65 -11.93 -11.56
N HIS A 42 -4.25 -10.77 -12.06
CA HIS A 42 -3.60 -9.71 -11.30
C HIS A 42 -4.45 -8.46 -11.29
N TYR A 43 -4.76 -8.00 -10.10
CA TYR A 43 -5.41 -6.72 -9.86
C TYR A 43 -4.47 -5.79 -9.12
N SER A 44 -4.20 -4.61 -9.67
CA SER A 44 -3.39 -3.56 -9.07
C SER A 44 -4.28 -2.46 -8.51
N VAL A 45 -4.24 -2.27 -7.18
CA VAL A 45 -4.96 -1.20 -6.50
C VAL A 45 -4.41 0.16 -6.93
N ASP A 46 -3.09 0.32 -7.03
CA ASP A 46 -2.48 1.58 -7.47
C ASP A 46 -2.94 1.98 -8.88
N TYR A 47 -3.04 1.02 -9.79
CA TYR A 47 -3.58 1.28 -11.14
C TYR A 47 -5.03 1.75 -11.10
N GLU A 48 -5.85 1.13 -10.28
CA GLU A 48 -7.27 1.50 -10.17
C GLU A 48 -7.46 2.84 -9.45
N ILE A 49 -6.64 3.18 -8.45
CA ILE A 49 -6.58 4.53 -7.85
C ILE A 49 -6.34 5.57 -8.95
N GLY A 50 -5.35 5.32 -9.81
CA GLY A 50 -5.06 6.20 -10.93
C GLY A 50 -6.25 6.39 -11.87
N LYS A 51 -6.95 5.31 -12.22
CA LYS A 51 -8.16 5.40 -13.01
C LYS A 51 -9.21 6.29 -12.34
N ILE A 52 -9.50 6.09 -11.07
CA ILE A 52 -10.51 6.85 -10.33
C ILE A 52 -10.14 8.34 -10.33
N LEU A 53 -8.88 8.66 -10.01
CA LEU A 53 -8.44 10.06 -9.88
C LEU A 53 -8.37 10.81 -11.22
N PHE A 54 -8.04 10.12 -12.32
CA PHE A 54 -7.77 10.78 -13.61
C PHE A 54 -8.88 10.63 -14.65
N THR A 55 -9.91 9.78 -14.39
CA THR A 55 -11.08 9.68 -15.28
C THR A 55 -12.24 10.55 -14.86
N ASP A 56 -12.23 11.12 -13.66
CA ASP A 56 -13.28 12.03 -13.23
C ASP A 56 -13.21 13.33 -14.04
N LYS A 57 -14.35 13.71 -14.66
CA LYS A 57 -14.48 14.85 -15.58
C LYS A 57 -14.10 16.22 -14.98
N ASN A 58 -13.94 16.28 -13.66
CA ASN A 58 -13.62 17.48 -12.90
C ASN A 58 -12.14 17.58 -12.47
N SER A 59 -11.24 16.70 -12.95
CA SER A 59 -9.83 16.79 -12.57
C SER A 59 -9.06 17.67 -13.56
N ASP A 60 -8.33 18.65 -13.05
CA ASP A 60 -7.37 19.47 -13.83
C ASP A 60 -6.21 18.62 -14.41
N PHE A 61 -6.22 17.32 -14.18
CA PHE A 61 -5.18 16.34 -14.55
C PHE A 61 -5.58 15.47 -15.75
N ARG A 62 -6.31 16.00 -16.72
CA ARG A 62 -6.89 15.28 -17.88
C ARG A 62 -5.91 14.67 -18.89
N ASN A 63 -4.61 14.76 -18.70
CA ASN A 63 -3.64 14.22 -19.64
C ASN A 63 -3.42 12.73 -19.40
N GLY A 64 -4.20 11.90 -20.09
CA GLY A 64 -4.00 10.51 -20.42
C GLY A 64 -3.25 9.65 -19.39
N PHE A 65 -3.94 9.15 -18.37
CA PHE A 65 -3.36 8.15 -17.46
C PHE A 65 -3.03 6.87 -18.23
N SER A 66 -1.74 6.52 -18.26
CA SER A 66 -1.27 5.24 -18.80
C SER A 66 -0.79 4.33 -17.67
N ILE A 67 -1.02 3.03 -17.81
CA ILE A 67 -0.54 1.98 -16.90
C ILE A 67 0.97 2.08 -16.62
N ASN A 68 1.73 2.59 -17.59
CA ASN A 68 3.18 2.75 -17.47
C ASN A 68 3.60 3.95 -16.61
N ASN A 69 2.65 4.77 -16.15
CA ASN A 69 2.90 6.02 -15.41
C ASN A 69 2.28 6.03 -14.01
N LEU A 70 2.52 4.99 -13.20
CA LEU A 70 2.18 5.00 -11.76
C LEU A 70 2.85 6.18 -11.00
N SER A 71 3.92 6.75 -11.55
CA SER A 71 4.51 8.00 -11.07
C SER A 71 3.51 9.17 -11.03
N ASN A 72 2.45 9.15 -11.85
CA ASN A 72 1.42 10.17 -11.85
C ASN A 72 0.62 10.22 -10.53
N LEU A 73 0.49 9.11 -9.79
CA LEU A 73 -0.13 9.13 -8.47
C LEU A 73 0.67 9.99 -7.47
N SER A 74 1.99 9.89 -7.52
CA SER A 74 2.85 10.73 -6.69
C SER A 74 2.76 12.21 -7.11
N ILE A 75 2.72 12.48 -8.42
CA ILE A 75 2.55 13.84 -8.96
C ILE A 75 1.21 14.44 -8.51
N PHE A 76 0.13 13.65 -8.54
CA PHE A 76 -1.18 14.10 -8.07
C PHE A 76 -1.16 14.55 -6.60
N LEU A 77 -0.49 13.82 -5.74
CA LEU A 77 -0.41 14.16 -4.31
C LEU A 77 0.29 15.52 -4.09
N GLY A 78 1.37 15.79 -4.84
CA GLY A 78 2.19 16.98 -4.66
C GLY A 78 2.97 16.95 -3.35
N LYS A 79 3.65 18.03 -3.03
CA LYS A 79 4.45 18.24 -1.82
C LYS A 79 4.05 19.56 -1.17
N PRO A 80 3.78 19.63 0.15
CA PRO A 80 3.41 20.90 0.77
C PRO A 80 4.63 21.79 0.98
N GLY A 81 4.45 23.11 0.86
CA GLY A 81 5.50 24.07 1.10
C GLY A 81 5.55 25.18 0.04
N ASN A 82 6.72 25.75 -0.12
CA ASN A 82 6.97 26.93 -0.95
C ASN A 82 6.58 26.72 -2.44
N PRO A 83 5.61 27.48 -2.98
CA PRO A 83 5.20 27.36 -4.37
C PRO A 83 6.31 27.66 -5.38
N SER A 84 7.24 28.57 -5.06
CA SER A 84 8.36 28.89 -5.95
C SER A 84 9.38 27.74 -6.09
N LYS A 85 9.31 26.74 -5.19
CA LYS A 85 10.09 25.50 -5.22
C LYS A 85 9.27 24.29 -5.67
N GLY A 86 8.12 24.52 -6.31
CA GLY A 86 7.22 23.45 -6.77
C GLY A 86 6.34 22.85 -5.66
N GLY A 87 6.25 23.51 -4.51
CA GLY A 87 5.32 23.15 -3.45
C GLY A 87 3.89 23.57 -3.71
N ILE A 88 2.96 23.05 -2.92
CA ILE A 88 1.55 23.47 -2.87
C ILE A 88 1.19 23.87 -1.44
N GLY A 89 0.19 24.75 -1.28
CA GLY A 89 -0.30 25.12 0.03
C GLY A 89 -0.79 23.90 0.82
N PHE A 90 -0.61 23.90 2.14
CA PHE A 90 -0.93 22.75 2.99
C PHE A 90 -2.42 22.35 2.92
N THR A 91 -3.33 23.32 2.80
CA THR A 91 -4.77 23.06 2.63
C THR A 91 -5.05 22.26 1.34
N GLU A 92 -4.43 22.63 0.22
CA GLU A 92 -4.56 21.90 -1.05
C GLU A 92 -3.94 20.51 -0.95
N TYR A 93 -2.80 20.38 -0.26
CA TYR A 93 -2.18 19.09 0.00
C TYR A 93 -3.11 18.15 0.78
N ILE A 94 -3.77 18.64 1.85
CA ILE A 94 -4.78 17.89 2.60
C ILE A 94 -5.96 17.49 1.69
N ARG A 95 -6.46 18.39 0.84
CA ARG A 95 -7.53 18.08 -0.10
C ARG A 95 -7.16 16.89 -0.99
N ARG A 96 -5.96 16.88 -1.54
CA ARG A 96 -5.46 15.79 -2.39
C ARG A 96 -5.27 14.48 -1.61
N GLN A 97 -4.81 14.54 -0.37
CA GLN A 97 -4.75 13.36 0.51
C GLN A 97 -6.13 12.72 0.72
N ARG A 98 -7.17 13.53 0.94
CA ARG A 98 -8.56 13.05 1.09
C ARG A 98 -9.09 12.39 -0.18
N LEU A 99 -8.85 12.98 -1.34
CA LEU A 99 -9.23 12.39 -2.63
C LEU A 99 -8.52 11.06 -2.88
N HIS A 100 -7.22 11.00 -2.61
CA HIS A 100 -6.45 9.75 -2.70
C HIS A 100 -7.03 8.67 -1.77
N LYS A 101 -7.33 9.01 -0.51
CA LYS A 101 -7.95 8.09 0.44
C LYS A 101 -9.25 7.50 -0.11
N GLN A 102 -10.13 8.34 -0.62
CA GLN A 102 -11.42 7.90 -1.20
C GLN A 102 -11.19 6.95 -2.38
N ALA A 103 -10.29 7.32 -3.30
CA ALA A 103 -9.96 6.49 -4.45
C ALA A 103 -9.35 5.14 -4.03
N GLU A 104 -8.47 5.12 -3.03
CA GLU A 104 -7.84 3.90 -2.51
C GLU A 104 -8.86 2.96 -1.85
N ILE A 105 -9.79 3.51 -1.08
CA ILE A 105 -10.90 2.72 -0.49
C ILE A 105 -11.73 2.07 -1.59
N LEU A 106 -12.17 2.84 -2.58
CA LEU A 106 -12.99 2.34 -3.70
C LEU A 106 -12.24 1.29 -4.52
N ALA A 107 -10.98 1.55 -4.86
CA ALA A 107 -10.13 0.62 -5.59
C ALA A 107 -9.92 -0.69 -4.82
N THR A 108 -9.67 -0.60 -3.51
CA THR A 108 -9.46 -1.79 -2.67
C THR A 108 -10.73 -2.65 -2.59
N LEU A 109 -11.90 -2.05 -2.34
CA LEU A 109 -13.17 -2.76 -2.27
C LEU A 109 -13.58 -3.38 -3.61
N LYS A 110 -13.26 -2.75 -4.73
CA LYS A 110 -13.52 -3.27 -6.08
C LYS A 110 -12.81 -4.60 -6.35
N SER A 111 -11.66 -4.87 -5.74
CA SER A 111 -10.94 -6.14 -5.87
C SER A 111 -11.82 -7.35 -5.48
N SER A 112 -12.63 -7.20 -4.44
CA SER A 112 -13.53 -8.25 -3.94
C SER A 112 -14.72 -8.50 -4.88
N GLN A 113 -15.15 -7.47 -5.61
CA GLN A 113 -16.21 -7.64 -6.63
C GLN A 113 -15.69 -8.36 -7.88
N LEU A 114 -14.43 -8.12 -8.25
CA LEU A 114 -13.82 -8.76 -9.42
C LEU A 114 -13.61 -10.26 -9.22
N ILE A 115 -13.31 -10.70 -8.00
CA ILE A 115 -13.16 -12.12 -7.67
C ILE A 115 -14.42 -12.95 -8.01
N GLN A 116 -15.60 -12.33 -7.95
CA GLN A 116 -16.86 -12.99 -8.31
C GLN A 116 -17.02 -13.17 -9.83
N LYS A 117 -16.26 -12.43 -10.62
CA LYS A 117 -16.33 -12.40 -12.09
C LYS A 117 -15.12 -13.05 -12.75
N THR A 118 -14.07 -13.36 -12.00
CA THR A 118 -12.87 -13.99 -12.55
C THR A 118 -13.14 -15.43 -12.96
N ARG A 119 -12.57 -15.82 -14.08
CA ARG A 119 -12.51 -17.22 -14.57
C ARG A 119 -11.25 -17.95 -14.11
N TYR A 120 -10.35 -17.26 -13.39
CA TYR A 120 -9.09 -17.83 -12.95
C TYR A 120 -9.22 -18.38 -11.52
N ASP A 121 -8.65 -19.55 -11.30
CA ASP A 121 -8.56 -20.15 -9.95
C ASP A 121 -7.59 -19.41 -9.05
N ASN A 122 -6.60 -18.75 -9.64
CA ASN A 122 -5.58 -18.01 -8.91
C ASN A 122 -5.74 -16.50 -9.13
N PHE A 123 -5.76 -15.75 -8.04
CA PHE A 123 -5.93 -14.29 -8.08
C PHE A 123 -4.98 -13.61 -7.10
N ILE A 124 -4.27 -12.59 -7.56
CA ILE A 124 -3.46 -11.73 -6.71
C ILE A 124 -3.96 -10.29 -6.76
N CYS A 125 -4.33 -9.77 -5.60
CA CYS A 125 -4.58 -8.35 -5.37
C CYS A 125 -3.28 -7.71 -4.87
N ASP A 126 -2.61 -6.94 -5.74
CA ASP A 126 -1.45 -6.11 -5.39
C ASP A 126 -1.98 -4.80 -4.81
N THR A 127 -1.94 -4.68 -3.49
CA THR A 127 -2.47 -3.49 -2.81
C THR A 127 -1.48 -2.32 -2.90
N SER A 128 -1.99 -1.12 -2.66
CA SER A 128 -1.15 0.07 -2.54
C SER A 128 -0.18 -0.05 -1.35
N GLY A 129 0.91 0.71 -1.41
CA GLY A 129 1.85 0.81 -0.28
C GLY A 129 1.30 1.59 0.92
N SER A 130 0.16 2.24 0.76
CA SER A 130 -0.51 3.09 1.76
C SER A 130 -1.73 2.45 2.41
N ILE A 131 -2.13 1.26 2.01
CA ILE A 131 -3.35 0.61 2.51
C ILE A 131 -3.45 0.59 4.04
N CYS A 132 -2.33 0.47 4.75
CA CYS A 132 -2.31 0.50 6.21
C CYS A 132 -2.72 1.85 6.82
N GLU A 133 -2.72 2.94 6.04
CA GLU A 133 -3.13 4.28 6.48
C GLU A 133 -4.64 4.52 6.31
N ILE A 134 -5.36 3.63 5.62
CA ILE A 134 -6.81 3.76 5.38
C ILE A 134 -7.63 2.75 6.18
N VAL A 135 -7.00 1.89 6.99
CA VAL A 135 -7.62 0.85 7.80
C VAL A 135 -7.26 0.98 9.27
N ASN A 136 -8.08 0.40 10.14
CA ASN A 136 -7.77 0.25 11.56
C ASN A 136 -7.54 -1.23 11.91
N PRO A 137 -6.28 -1.70 11.98
CA PRO A 137 -5.99 -3.11 12.25
C PRO A 137 -6.46 -3.62 13.63
N SER A 138 -6.73 -2.71 14.56
CA SER A 138 -7.21 -3.06 15.91
C SER A 138 -8.74 -3.18 16.00
N ASP A 139 -9.45 -2.64 15.01
CA ASP A 139 -10.92 -2.74 14.97
C ASP A 139 -11.33 -4.04 14.27
N PRO A 140 -11.94 -5.02 14.98
CA PRO A 140 -12.40 -6.26 14.38
C PRO A 140 -13.52 -6.06 13.34
N ASN A 141 -14.13 -4.88 13.30
CA ASN A 141 -15.17 -4.49 12.38
C ASN A 141 -14.69 -3.57 11.24
N ASP A 142 -13.38 -3.35 11.09
CA ASP A 142 -12.86 -2.57 9.97
C ASP A 142 -13.39 -3.14 8.65
N LYS A 143 -14.17 -2.34 7.93
CA LYS A 143 -14.90 -2.78 6.73
C LYS A 143 -13.98 -3.23 5.60
N ILE A 144 -12.83 -2.57 5.45
CA ILE A 144 -11.87 -2.87 4.37
C ILE A 144 -11.15 -4.17 4.67
N LEU A 145 -10.58 -4.31 5.86
CA LEU A 145 -9.88 -5.53 6.29
C LEU A 145 -10.82 -6.73 6.35
N LYS A 146 -12.05 -6.54 6.82
CA LYS A 146 -13.08 -7.58 6.82
C LYS A 146 -13.38 -8.04 5.40
N THR A 147 -13.69 -7.11 4.47
CA THR A 147 -13.96 -7.42 3.07
C THR A 147 -12.77 -8.14 2.42
N LEU A 148 -11.54 -7.67 2.65
CA LEU A 148 -10.35 -8.34 2.13
C LEU A 148 -10.20 -9.75 2.71
N SER A 149 -10.34 -9.93 4.02
CA SER A 149 -10.13 -11.22 4.69
C SER A 149 -11.20 -12.27 4.36
N GLU A 150 -12.40 -11.85 3.98
CA GLU A 150 -13.47 -12.74 3.52
C GLU A 150 -13.19 -13.30 2.12
N ASN A 151 -12.50 -12.52 1.27
CA ASN A 151 -12.27 -12.83 -0.15
C ASN A 151 -10.84 -13.32 -0.44
N PHE A 152 -9.85 -12.89 0.36
CA PHE A 152 -8.43 -13.15 0.17
C PHE A 152 -7.77 -13.64 1.45
N LEU A 153 -6.71 -14.43 1.31
CA LEU A 153 -5.71 -14.54 2.37
C LEU A 153 -4.82 -13.31 2.33
N ILE A 154 -4.84 -12.53 3.40
CA ILE A 154 -4.00 -11.35 3.54
C ILE A 154 -2.56 -11.78 3.84
N VAL A 155 -1.63 -11.38 3.00
CA VAL A 155 -0.19 -11.66 3.09
C VAL A 155 0.57 -10.35 3.19
N CYS A 156 1.10 -10.04 4.36
CA CYS A 156 1.90 -8.84 4.58
C CYS A 156 3.38 -9.13 4.31
N LEU A 157 4.00 -8.33 3.44
CA LEU A 157 5.44 -8.40 3.21
C LEU A 157 6.16 -7.63 4.31
N GLU A 158 6.99 -8.33 5.05
CA GLU A 158 7.84 -7.79 6.11
C GLU A 158 9.30 -7.80 5.65
N ALA A 159 10.08 -6.87 6.17
CA ALA A 159 11.50 -6.75 5.89
C ALA A 159 12.29 -6.58 7.19
N ASP A 160 13.58 -6.84 7.13
CA ASP A 160 14.53 -6.50 8.19
C ASP A 160 14.83 -5.00 8.22
N ASN A 161 15.50 -4.56 9.26
CA ASN A 161 15.86 -3.14 9.42
C ASN A 161 16.76 -2.65 8.29
N ASP A 162 17.70 -3.44 7.81
CA ASP A 162 18.63 -3.07 6.74
C ASP A 162 17.89 -2.78 5.42
N THR A 163 16.84 -3.57 5.15
CA THR A 163 15.96 -3.33 4.00
C THR A 163 15.20 -2.00 4.16
N TYR A 164 14.67 -1.71 5.36
CA TYR A 164 13.98 -0.43 5.62
C TYR A 164 14.94 0.76 5.53
N GLU A 165 16.16 0.66 6.04
CA GLU A 165 17.19 1.69 5.88
C GLU A 165 17.55 1.91 4.41
N THR A 166 17.62 0.83 3.63
CA THR A 166 17.81 0.92 2.18
C THR A 166 16.65 1.65 1.49
N LEU A 167 15.40 1.42 1.90
CA LEU A 167 14.26 2.16 1.38
C LEU A 167 14.34 3.65 1.72
N ILE A 168 14.72 3.99 2.94
CA ILE A 168 14.90 5.38 3.38
C ILE A 168 16.01 6.05 2.57
N ARG A 169 17.16 5.40 2.39
CA ARG A 169 18.27 5.92 1.60
C ARG A 169 17.86 6.21 0.15
N ARG A 170 17.21 5.25 -0.53
CA ARG A 170 16.69 5.44 -1.89
C ARG A 170 15.68 6.58 -1.98
N PHE A 171 14.85 6.72 -0.96
CA PHE A 171 13.90 7.82 -0.90
C PHE A 171 14.60 9.17 -0.74
N THR A 172 15.68 9.24 0.04
CA THR A 172 16.50 10.45 0.20
C THR A 172 17.15 10.89 -1.10
N GLU A 173 17.54 9.94 -1.94
CA GLU A 173 18.14 10.22 -3.26
C GLU A 173 17.11 10.76 -4.27
N SER A 174 15.83 10.41 -4.12
CA SER A 174 14.74 10.83 -5.00
C SER A 174 13.41 10.94 -4.23
N PRO A 175 13.21 12.05 -3.47
CA PRO A 175 12.02 12.25 -2.67
C PRO A 175 10.75 12.32 -3.52
N LYS A 176 9.75 11.52 -3.16
CA LYS A 176 8.47 11.46 -3.87
C LYS A 176 7.32 11.85 -2.95
N PRO A 177 6.27 12.50 -3.47
CA PRO A 177 5.05 12.69 -2.72
C PRO A 177 4.52 11.37 -2.16
N MET A 178 4.11 11.38 -0.90
CA MET A 178 3.59 10.21 -0.20
C MET A 178 2.18 10.49 0.32
N TYR A 179 1.39 9.44 0.41
CA TYR A 179 0.13 9.49 1.12
C TYR A 179 0.36 9.33 2.63
N TYR A 180 -0.36 10.12 3.41
CA TYR A 180 -0.39 10.08 4.87
C TYR A 180 -1.85 10.10 5.34
N GLU A 181 -2.14 9.40 6.42
CA GLU A 181 -3.39 9.60 7.14
C GLU A 181 -3.44 11.03 7.71
N GLU A 182 -4.57 11.72 7.54
CA GLU A 182 -4.66 13.17 7.79
C GLU A 182 -4.27 13.62 9.21
N PRO A 183 -4.76 12.99 10.32
CA PRO A 183 -4.34 13.38 11.67
C PRO A 183 -2.83 13.25 11.87
N PHE A 184 -2.23 12.20 11.34
CA PHE A 184 -0.78 12.00 11.42
C PHE A 184 -0.01 13.05 10.61
N LEU A 185 -0.49 13.37 9.42
CA LEU A 185 0.10 14.41 8.58
C LEU A 185 0.06 15.79 9.25
N ARG A 186 -1.08 16.17 9.83
CA ARG A 186 -1.22 17.45 10.55
C ARG A 186 -0.25 17.55 11.72
N MET A 187 -0.16 16.50 12.53
CA MET A 187 0.81 16.43 13.62
C MET A 187 2.26 16.58 13.14
N LEU A 188 2.61 15.93 12.02
CA LEU A 188 3.96 16.06 11.44
C LEU A 188 4.23 17.47 10.93
N TRP A 189 3.26 18.09 10.27
CA TRP A 189 3.38 19.43 9.72
C TRP A 189 3.59 20.45 10.84
N GLU A 190 2.74 20.43 11.86
CA GLU A 190 2.87 21.31 13.04
C GLU A 190 4.24 21.15 13.73
N LYS A 191 4.68 19.92 13.97
CA LYS A 191 6.00 19.64 14.55
C LYS A 191 7.14 20.15 13.68
N TYR A 192 7.01 20.06 12.37
CA TYR A 192 8.03 20.52 11.44
C TYR A 192 8.12 22.05 11.42
N LEU A 193 6.98 22.77 11.39
CA LEU A 193 6.93 24.23 11.48
C LEU A 193 7.56 24.72 12.78
N LEU A 194 7.21 24.11 13.92
CA LEU A 194 7.81 24.46 15.21
C LEU A 194 9.32 24.21 15.24
N LYS A 195 9.78 23.10 14.66
CA LYS A 195 11.20 22.75 14.62
C LYS A 195 12.02 23.72 13.75
N THR A 196 11.46 24.14 12.63
CA THR A 196 12.16 25.00 11.65
C THR A 196 11.97 26.48 11.94
N ASN A 197 10.99 26.85 12.77
CA ASN A 197 10.57 28.23 13.03
C ASN A 197 10.33 29.01 11.73
N GLN A 198 9.68 28.39 10.75
CA GLN A 198 9.41 28.97 9.44
C GLN A 198 7.91 29.05 9.16
N ASP A 199 7.53 30.04 8.35
CA ASP A 199 6.18 30.12 7.80
C ASP A 199 5.96 29.01 6.75
N GLU A 200 4.72 28.54 6.60
CA GLU A 200 4.34 27.49 5.62
C GLU A 200 4.89 27.72 4.21
N ASN A 201 4.83 28.98 3.73
CA ASN A 201 5.24 29.36 2.38
C ASN A 201 6.77 29.44 2.18
N LYS A 202 7.55 29.26 3.26
CA LYS A 202 9.01 29.23 3.22
C LYS A 202 9.58 27.83 3.32
N ILE A 203 8.76 26.84 3.70
CA ILE A 203 9.16 25.45 3.83
C ILE A 203 9.62 24.91 2.47
N ASP A 204 10.80 24.29 2.44
CA ASP A 204 11.23 23.52 1.29
C ASP A 204 10.41 22.23 1.20
N PRO A 205 9.69 22.00 0.07
CA PRO A 205 8.82 20.82 -0.06
C PRO A 205 9.55 19.50 0.07
N ASP A 206 10.78 19.40 -0.40
CA ASP A 206 11.58 18.16 -0.33
C ASP A 206 12.06 17.89 1.08
N ASP A 207 12.47 18.93 1.82
CA ASP A 207 12.89 18.80 3.22
C ASP A 207 11.76 18.27 4.11
N PHE A 208 10.53 18.79 3.92
CA PHE A 208 9.37 18.27 4.65
C PHE A 208 9.07 16.82 4.29
N ILE A 209 9.09 16.47 3.01
CA ILE A 209 8.84 15.09 2.56
C ILE A 209 9.88 14.12 3.14
N LEU A 210 11.15 14.52 3.18
CA LEU A 210 12.22 13.71 3.79
C LEU A 210 12.00 13.53 5.30
N TYR A 211 11.64 14.61 6.00
CA TYR A 211 11.32 14.56 7.43
C TYR A 211 10.13 13.63 7.70
N GLY A 212 9.04 13.80 6.95
CA GLY A 212 7.81 13.03 7.11
C GLY A 212 7.99 11.55 6.76
N TYR A 213 8.82 11.23 5.76
CA TYR A 213 8.99 9.85 5.30
C TYR A 213 9.61 8.93 6.36
N LYS A 214 10.61 9.38 7.12
CA LYS A 214 11.19 8.59 8.21
C LYS A 214 10.15 8.22 9.26
N ALA A 215 9.33 9.19 9.68
CA ALA A 215 8.25 8.96 10.63
C ALA A 215 7.16 8.04 10.04
N LEU A 216 6.87 8.17 8.74
CA LEU A 216 5.90 7.34 8.03
C LEU A 216 6.34 5.87 7.97
N VAL A 217 7.63 5.60 7.70
CA VAL A 217 8.17 4.23 7.69
C VAL A 217 7.98 3.57 9.04
N GLU A 218 8.34 4.23 10.14
CA GLU A 218 8.18 3.69 11.49
C GLU A 218 6.71 3.44 11.88
N ARG A 219 5.82 4.34 11.46
CA ARG A 219 4.38 4.15 11.64
C ARG A 219 3.87 2.94 10.85
N ARG A 220 4.23 2.85 9.57
CA ARG A 220 3.76 1.78 8.68
C ARG A 220 4.28 0.41 9.08
N LYS A 221 5.51 0.29 9.56
CA LYS A 221 6.04 -0.96 10.15
C LYS A 221 5.08 -1.50 11.22
N LYS A 222 4.67 -0.65 12.16
CA LYS A 222 3.73 -1.03 13.24
C LYS A 222 2.36 -1.44 12.70
N LEU A 223 1.81 -0.66 11.76
CA LEU A 223 0.49 -0.94 11.18
C LEU A 223 0.48 -2.24 10.37
N PHE A 224 1.47 -2.50 9.53
CA PHE A 224 1.57 -3.77 8.78
C PHE A 224 1.77 -4.96 9.70
N TYR A 225 2.58 -4.83 10.76
CA TYR A 225 2.69 -5.86 11.79
C TYR A 225 1.33 -6.16 12.44
N MET A 226 0.55 -5.15 12.79
CA MET A 226 -0.79 -5.34 13.36
C MET A 226 -1.76 -5.99 12.37
N ILE A 227 -1.69 -5.63 11.08
CA ILE A 227 -2.50 -6.27 10.04
C ILE A 227 -2.11 -7.75 9.91
N SER A 228 -0.83 -8.08 9.82
CA SER A 228 -0.38 -9.47 9.70
C SER A 228 -0.77 -10.31 10.92
N LYS A 229 -0.68 -9.71 12.12
CA LYS A 229 -1.05 -10.38 13.37
C LYS A 229 -2.56 -10.65 13.46
N ASN A 230 -3.39 -9.66 13.18
CA ASN A 230 -4.82 -9.71 13.46
C ASN A 230 -5.64 -10.21 12.25
N TRP A 231 -5.17 -10.01 11.02
CA TRP A 231 -5.99 -10.20 9.81
C TRP A 231 -5.39 -11.14 8.76
N GLY A 232 -4.13 -11.50 8.86
CA GLY A 232 -3.46 -12.31 7.85
C GLY A 232 -2.24 -13.03 8.38
N LEU A 233 -1.23 -13.13 7.56
CA LEU A 233 0.09 -13.65 7.90
C LEU A 233 1.20 -12.75 7.33
N SER A 234 2.43 -12.94 7.80
CA SER A 234 3.59 -12.26 7.26
C SER A 234 4.49 -13.20 6.46
N VAL A 235 5.16 -12.63 5.48
CA VAL A 235 6.19 -13.30 4.67
C VAL A 235 7.39 -12.36 4.56
N ASN A 236 8.59 -12.90 4.75
CA ASN A 236 9.81 -12.10 4.65
C ASN A 236 10.08 -11.68 3.19
N PHE A 237 10.44 -10.42 3.00
CA PHE A 237 10.81 -9.87 1.69
C PHE A 237 11.94 -10.66 1.00
N ASN A 238 12.92 -11.15 1.76
CA ASN A 238 14.03 -11.94 1.22
C ASN A 238 13.56 -13.28 0.62
N ASP A 239 12.46 -13.85 1.13
CA ASP A 239 11.86 -15.06 0.55
C ASP A 239 11.06 -14.75 -0.70
N ILE A 240 10.39 -13.60 -0.75
CA ILE A 240 9.69 -13.12 -1.97
C ILE A 240 10.66 -12.97 -3.15
N ARG A 241 11.88 -12.47 -2.91
CA ARG A 241 12.90 -12.32 -3.98
C ARG A 241 13.34 -13.65 -4.61
N LYS A 242 13.16 -14.76 -3.92
CA LYS A 242 13.50 -16.12 -4.39
C LYS A 242 12.39 -16.76 -5.22
N ILE A 243 11.18 -16.18 -5.22
CA ILE A 243 10.02 -16.72 -5.94
C ILE A 243 10.25 -16.64 -7.46
N LYS A 244 10.14 -17.78 -8.12
CA LYS A 244 10.26 -17.93 -9.57
C LYS A 244 8.93 -18.28 -10.23
N SER A 245 8.00 -18.86 -9.48
CA SER A 245 6.71 -19.34 -9.99
C SER A 245 5.56 -19.12 -8.98
N GLY A 246 4.33 -19.26 -9.48
CA GLY A 246 3.15 -19.24 -8.62
C GLY A 246 3.13 -20.37 -7.59
N SER A 247 3.64 -21.54 -7.96
CA SER A 247 3.74 -22.69 -7.05
C SER A 247 4.71 -22.44 -5.91
N ASP A 248 5.84 -21.75 -6.15
CA ASP A 248 6.78 -21.37 -5.09
C ASP A 248 6.11 -20.43 -4.07
N PHE A 249 5.35 -19.45 -4.57
CA PHE A 249 4.64 -18.53 -3.71
C PHE A 249 3.57 -19.23 -2.87
N VAL A 250 2.75 -20.08 -3.49
CA VAL A 250 1.73 -20.87 -2.77
C VAL A 250 2.37 -21.75 -1.70
N LYS A 251 3.48 -22.42 -2.01
CA LYS A 251 4.23 -23.25 -1.05
C LYS A 251 4.74 -22.41 0.13
N LEU A 252 5.33 -21.25 -0.13
CA LEU A 252 5.82 -20.32 0.89
C LEU A 252 4.67 -19.89 1.81
N VAL A 253 3.55 -19.44 1.24
CA VAL A 253 2.38 -18.99 2.00
C VAL A 253 1.80 -20.13 2.85
N LYS A 254 1.67 -21.35 2.29
CA LYS A 254 1.19 -22.52 3.06
C LYS A 254 2.10 -22.85 4.23
N THR A 255 3.41 -22.78 4.05
CA THR A 255 4.37 -22.99 5.15
C THR A 255 4.16 -21.97 6.27
N GLN A 256 4.02 -20.68 5.94
CA GLN A 256 3.78 -19.63 6.94
C GLN A 256 2.40 -19.76 7.61
N LEU A 257 1.39 -20.19 6.85
CA LEU A 257 0.06 -20.45 7.38
C LEU A 257 0.09 -21.54 8.43
N ASN A 258 0.75 -22.67 8.13
CA ASN A 258 0.89 -23.79 9.07
C ASN A 258 1.66 -23.36 10.33
N ASN A 259 2.76 -22.63 10.18
CA ASN A 259 3.54 -22.11 11.32
C ASN A 259 2.70 -21.19 12.23
N LYS A 260 1.74 -20.46 11.66
CA LYS A 260 0.85 -19.57 12.43
C LYS A 260 -0.29 -20.31 13.11
N LEU A 261 -0.74 -21.46 12.58
CA LEU A 261 -1.80 -22.28 13.17
C LEU A 261 -1.31 -23.14 14.34
N VAL A 262 -0.01 -23.43 14.40
CA VAL A 262 0.62 -24.23 15.45
C VAL A 262 1.01 -23.40 16.69
N LYS A 263 1.12 -22.09 16.55
CA LYS A 263 1.37 -21.11 17.64
C LYS A 263 0.07 -20.61 18.25
#